data_a07ce19c2a2a50d3447cbc3554d567b2
#
_entry.id   a07ce19c2a2a50d3447cbc3554d567b2
#
_cell.length_a   1.000
_cell.length_b   1.000
_cell.length_c   1.000
_cell.angle_alpha   90.00
_cell.angle_beta   90.00
_cell.angle_gamma   90.00
#
_symmetry.space_group_name_H-M   'P 1'
#
loop_
_entity.id
_entity.type
_entity.pdbx_description
1 polymer ?
#
loop_
_entity_poly.entity_id
_entity_poly.type
_entity_poly.pdbx_seq_one_letter_code
_entity_poly.pdbx_strand_id
1 'polypeptide(L)'
;APASANAAVSVALLIEALHHRLREIEKRREPASTPDANLERDAKVAQLLAAARTAVQAFEQEFRATWDLRKKARRVLARHTRNDNVRFDGYARVTHVTDATDWRVEYPFVVLHPDNEDEIPGLVRSCIELGLTIIPRGGATGYTGGVIPLTPHAAVINTEKLETLSEVEWVALPGVDAPVPTVLSGAGVVTRRVAEAAERAGHVFAVDPTSADASCVGGNIAMNAGGKKAVLWGTAVDNLAWWRMVDPEGNWLEVERIGHNLGKIHDAREAVFNLTYKDGERSADKAK
;
A
#
# COMPACT_ATOMS: atom_id res chain seq x y z
N ALA A 1 -5.32 -4.67 -21.67
CA ALA A 1 -4.50 -3.70 -22.41
C ALA A 1 -5.28 -2.81 -23.40
N PRO A 2 -6.37 -3.25 -24.14
CA PRO A 2 -7.04 -2.35 -25.07
C PRO A 2 -7.83 -1.21 -24.43
N ALA A 3 -8.39 -1.40 -23.23
CA ALA A 3 -9.19 -0.37 -22.55
C ALA A 3 -8.37 0.86 -22.14
N SER A 4 -7.10 0.70 -21.77
CA SER A 4 -6.24 1.82 -21.36
C SER A 4 -5.77 2.67 -22.55
N ALA A 5 -5.53 2.07 -23.72
CA ALA A 5 -5.18 2.80 -24.94
C ALA A 5 -6.37 3.62 -25.46
N ASN A 6 -7.57 3.05 -25.45
CA ASN A 6 -8.79 3.76 -25.86
C ASN A 6 -9.10 4.95 -24.92
N ALA A 7 -8.90 4.79 -23.60
CA ALA A 7 -9.07 5.88 -22.64
C ALA A 7 -8.08 7.04 -22.89
N ALA A 8 -6.82 6.74 -23.16
CA ALA A 8 -5.82 7.75 -23.48
C ALA A 8 -6.13 8.52 -24.76
N VAL A 9 -6.59 7.83 -25.80
CA VAL A 9 -7.06 8.44 -27.06
C VAL A 9 -8.26 9.34 -26.79
N SER A 10 -9.22 8.91 -25.98
CA SER A 10 -10.40 9.69 -25.63
C SER A 10 -10.06 10.98 -24.88
N VAL A 11 -9.10 10.94 -23.94
CA VAL A 11 -8.65 12.12 -23.20
C VAL A 11 -7.87 13.08 -24.11
N ALA A 12 -7.01 12.58 -24.99
CA ALA A 12 -6.30 13.41 -25.95
C ALA A 12 -7.27 14.15 -26.90
N LEU A 13 -8.29 13.47 -27.40
CA LEU A 13 -9.35 14.10 -28.20
C LEU A 13 -10.14 15.15 -27.42
N LEU A 14 -10.42 14.90 -26.13
CA LEU A 14 -11.07 15.86 -25.25
C LEU A 14 -10.22 17.13 -25.09
N ILE A 15 -8.92 17.00 -24.82
CA ILE A 15 -7.98 18.13 -24.69
C ILE A 15 -7.95 18.94 -26.00
N GLU A 16 -7.86 18.28 -27.13
CA GLU A 16 -7.88 18.92 -28.44
C GLU A 16 -9.20 19.68 -28.70
N ALA A 17 -10.32 19.07 -28.36
CA ALA A 17 -11.64 19.69 -28.46
C ALA A 17 -11.77 20.93 -27.55
N LEU A 18 -11.23 20.88 -26.31
CA LEU A 18 -11.21 22.02 -25.40
C LEU A 18 -10.37 23.17 -25.97
N HIS A 19 -9.17 22.88 -26.46
CA HIS A 19 -8.34 23.91 -27.11
C HIS A 19 -9.01 24.50 -28.34
N HIS A 20 -9.63 23.67 -29.17
CA HIS A 20 -10.39 24.16 -30.33
C HIS A 20 -11.52 25.08 -29.89
N ARG A 21 -12.32 24.67 -28.88
CA ARG A 21 -13.43 25.47 -28.40
C ARG A 21 -13.01 26.83 -27.85
N LEU A 22 -11.91 26.87 -27.09
CA LEU A 22 -11.36 28.12 -26.56
C LEU A 22 -10.92 29.06 -27.70
N ARG A 23 -10.29 28.54 -28.76
CA ARG A 23 -9.92 29.34 -29.94
C ARG A 23 -11.15 29.88 -30.69
N GLU A 24 -12.21 29.09 -30.85
CA GLU A 24 -13.45 29.51 -31.51
C GLU A 24 -14.20 30.61 -30.73
N ILE A 25 -14.24 30.51 -29.41
CA ILE A 25 -14.84 31.56 -28.55
C ILE A 25 -14.06 32.88 -28.73
N GLU A 26 -12.74 32.80 -28.77
CA GLU A 26 -11.89 33.98 -28.93
C GLU A 26 -12.05 34.64 -30.32
N LYS A 27 -12.11 33.84 -31.40
CA LYS A 27 -12.36 34.37 -32.75
C LYS A 27 -13.70 35.06 -32.88
N ARG A 28 -14.73 34.61 -32.14
CA ARG A 28 -16.08 35.18 -32.15
C ARG A 28 -16.23 36.43 -31.27
N ARG A 29 -15.18 36.78 -30.50
CA ARG A 29 -15.16 38.05 -29.78
C ARG A 29 -15.01 39.19 -30.77
N GLU A 30 -16.14 39.85 -31.06
CA GLU A 30 -16.10 41.14 -31.80
C GLU A 30 -15.48 42.23 -30.91
N PRO A 31 -14.63 43.10 -31.45
CA PRO A 31 -14.17 44.26 -30.70
C PRO A 31 -15.38 45.10 -30.30
N ALA A 32 -15.39 45.55 -29.04
CA ALA A 32 -16.48 46.37 -28.50
C ALA A 32 -16.68 47.62 -29.34
N SER A 33 -17.82 47.72 -30.00
CA SER A 33 -18.19 48.84 -30.86
C SER A 33 -19.07 49.88 -30.16
N THR A 34 -19.29 49.76 -28.83
CA THR A 34 -20.15 50.67 -28.04
C THR A 34 -19.65 50.88 -26.61
N PRO A 35 -19.97 52.03 -25.95
CA PRO A 35 -19.24 52.54 -24.80
C PRO A 35 -19.49 51.81 -23.48
N ASP A 36 -18.52 51.91 -22.60
CA ASP A 36 -18.43 51.61 -21.14
C ASP A 36 -18.98 50.27 -20.60
N ALA A 37 -20.23 49.89 -20.78
CA ALA A 37 -20.79 48.64 -20.24
C ALA A 37 -20.25 47.37 -20.91
N ASN A 38 -19.81 47.46 -22.16
CA ASN A 38 -19.23 46.35 -22.91
C ASN A 38 -17.76 46.15 -22.58
N LEU A 39 -17.02 47.18 -22.18
CA LEU A 39 -15.59 47.07 -21.83
C LEU A 39 -15.36 46.23 -20.57
N GLU A 40 -16.18 46.44 -19.52
CA GLU A 40 -16.10 45.63 -18.28
C GLU A 40 -16.46 44.15 -18.53
N ARG A 41 -17.51 43.93 -19.32
CA ARG A 41 -17.91 42.59 -19.74
C ARG A 41 -16.82 41.89 -20.56
N ASP A 42 -16.21 42.60 -21.51
CA ASP A 42 -15.16 42.05 -22.36
C ASP A 42 -13.88 41.79 -21.58
N ALA A 43 -13.55 42.63 -20.60
CA ALA A 43 -12.45 42.36 -19.69
C ALA A 43 -12.68 41.09 -18.85
N LYS A 44 -13.90 40.91 -18.30
CA LYS A 44 -14.27 39.66 -17.56
C LYS A 44 -14.22 38.43 -18.44
N VAL A 45 -14.70 38.51 -19.68
CA VAL A 45 -14.63 37.37 -20.64
C VAL A 45 -13.18 37.06 -20.98
N ALA A 46 -12.31 38.07 -21.18
CA ALA A 46 -10.89 37.87 -21.42
C ALA A 46 -10.22 37.14 -20.24
N GLN A 47 -10.52 37.58 -19.02
CA GLN A 47 -10.00 36.96 -17.79
C GLN A 47 -10.45 35.48 -17.64
N LEU A 48 -11.73 35.19 -17.91
CA LEU A 48 -12.26 33.84 -17.89
C LEU A 48 -11.60 32.95 -18.95
N LEU A 49 -11.41 33.43 -20.16
CA LEU A 49 -10.72 32.68 -21.22
C LEU A 49 -9.26 32.41 -20.87
N ALA A 50 -8.55 33.37 -20.29
CA ALA A 50 -7.19 33.18 -19.82
C ALA A 50 -7.12 32.12 -18.72
N ALA A 51 -8.00 32.20 -17.72
CA ALA A 51 -8.10 31.19 -16.65
C ALA A 51 -8.44 29.80 -17.19
N ALA A 52 -9.39 29.68 -18.12
CA ALA A 52 -9.75 28.42 -18.76
C ALA A 52 -8.59 27.83 -19.56
N ARG A 53 -7.81 28.63 -20.27
CA ARG A 53 -6.59 28.18 -20.98
C ARG A 53 -5.57 27.60 -20.00
N THR A 54 -5.29 28.35 -18.95
CA THR A 54 -4.35 27.91 -17.91
C THR A 54 -4.79 26.58 -17.31
N ALA A 55 -6.09 26.43 -17.00
CA ALA A 55 -6.63 25.17 -16.46
C ALA A 55 -6.51 24.01 -17.45
N VAL A 56 -6.82 24.21 -18.74
CA VAL A 56 -6.67 23.16 -19.77
C VAL A 56 -5.21 22.78 -19.96
N GLN A 57 -4.30 23.74 -19.98
CA GLN A 57 -2.86 23.49 -20.09
C GLN A 57 -2.33 22.70 -18.87
N ALA A 58 -2.73 23.09 -17.67
CA ALA A 58 -2.35 22.38 -16.45
C ALA A 58 -2.85 20.93 -16.47
N PHE A 59 -4.11 20.71 -16.85
CA PHE A 59 -4.68 19.36 -17.01
C PHE A 59 -3.93 18.52 -18.07
N GLU A 60 -3.59 19.13 -19.21
CA GLU A 60 -2.81 18.44 -20.25
C GLU A 60 -1.43 18.04 -19.76
N GLN A 61 -0.73 18.92 -19.04
CA GLN A 61 0.59 18.64 -18.47
C GLN A 61 0.52 17.51 -17.42
N GLU A 62 -0.44 17.56 -16.52
CA GLU A 62 -0.67 16.52 -15.50
C GLU A 62 -0.99 15.17 -16.15
N PHE A 63 -1.86 15.17 -17.17
CA PHE A 63 -2.20 13.96 -17.89
C PHE A 63 -0.98 13.32 -18.57
N ARG A 64 -0.16 14.13 -19.25
CA ARG A 64 1.08 13.66 -19.90
C ARG A 64 2.07 13.14 -18.88
N ALA A 65 2.31 13.88 -17.80
CA ALA A 65 3.23 13.47 -16.73
C ALA A 65 2.79 12.14 -16.09
N THR A 66 1.50 11.99 -15.80
CA THR A 66 0.94 10.74 -15.27
C THR A 66 1.10 9.57 -16.24
N TRP A 67 0.89 9.81 -17.55
CA TRP A 67 1.06 8.81 -18.57
C TRP A 67 2.51 8.33 -18.69
N ASP A 68 3.46 9.25 -18.68
CA ASP A 68 4.89 8.95 -18.76
C ASP A 68 5.38 8.24 -17.49
N LEU A 69 4.89 8.66 -16.32
CA LEU A 69 5.16 7.98 -15.06
C LEU A 69 4.63 6.54 -15.08
N ARG A 70 3.42 6.29 -15.62
CA ARG A 70 2.87 4.92 -15.75
C ARG A 70 3.72 4.05 -16.66
N LYS A 71 4.22 4.58 -17.79
CA LYS A 71 5.13 3.83 -18.68
C LYS A 71 6.44 3.48 -17.97
N LYS A 72 7.04 4.45 -17.27
CA LYS A 72 8.25 4.24 -16.48
C LYS A 72 7.99 3.21 -15.38
N ALA A 73 6.94 3.38 -14.59
CA ALA A 73 6.59 2.50 -13.48
C ALA A 73 6.36 1.06 -13.95
N ARG A 74 5.59 0.84 -15.02
CA ARG A 74 5.37 -0.50 -15.56
C ARG A 74 6.69 -1.19 -15.90
N ARG A 75 7.61 -0.48 -16.57
CA ARG A 75 8.92 -1.04 -16.95
C ARG A 75 9.81 -1.35 -15.75
N VAL A 76 9.81 -0.50 -14.74
CA VAL A 76 10.67 -0.65 -13.55
C VAL A 76 10.13 -1.75 -12.65
N LEU A 77 8.84 -1.71 -12.33
CA LEU A 77 8.18 -2.67 -11.43
C LEU A 77 8.14 -4.09 -12.01
N ALA A 78 7.94 -4.23 -13.32
CA ALA A 78 7.94 -5.53 -13.99
C ALA A 78 9.29 -6.27 -14.01
N ARG A 79 10.36 -5.66 -13.48
CA ARG A 79 11.63 -6.35 -13.27
C ARG A 79 11.61 -7.24 -12.02
N HIS A 80 10.69 -6.98 -11.11
CA HIS A 80 10.63 -7.61 -9.79
C HIS A 80 9.39 -8.46 -9.58
N THR A 81 8.38 -8.33 -10.46
CA THR A 81 7.15 -9.12 -10.42
C THR A 81 6.61 -9.32 -11.83
N ARG A 82 5.63 -10.20 -12.01
CA ARG A 82 4.96 -10.41 -13.30
C ARG A 82 4.18 -9.16 -13.70
N ASN A 83 4.06 -8.92 -15.01
CA ASN A 83 3.30 -7.78 -15.56
C ASN A 83 1.86 -7.70 -15.06
N ASP A 84 1.21 -8.85 -14.86
CA ASP A 84 -0.18 -8.94 -14.39
C ASP A 84 -0.35 -8.53 -12.93
N ASN A 85 0.74 -8.53 -12.18
CA ASN A 85 0.80 -8.08 -10.79
C ASN A 85 0.90 -6.54 -10.67
N VAL A 86 1.15 -5.83 -11.78
CA VAL A 86 1.29 -4.37 -11.81
C VAL A 86 0.02 -3.75 -12.41
N ARG A 87 -0.94 -3.39 -11.56
CA ARG A 87 -2.31 -3.01 -11.94
C ARG A 87 -2.51 -1.50 -11.88
N PHE A 88 -2.82 -0.91 -13.05
CA PHE A 88 -3.20 0.51 -13.19
C PHE A 88 -4.68 0.69 -13.57
N ASP A 89 -5.40 -0.41 -13.72
CA ASP A 89 -6.80 -0.38 -14.14
C ASP A 89 -7.73 0.18 -13.05
N GLY A 90 -8.88 0.67 -13.48
CA GLY A 90 -9.85 1.32 -12.60
C GLY A 90 -10.39 0.38 -11.52
N TYR A 91 -10.60 -0.90 -11.84
CA TYR A 91 -11.11 -1.88 -10.89
C TYR A 91 -10.14 -2.10 -9.73
N ALA A 92 -8.87 -2.41 -10.03
CA ALA A 92 -7.86 -2.58 -9.00
C ALA A 92 -7.72 -1.34 -8.10
N ARG A 93 -7.74 -0.14 -8.70
CA ARG A 93 -7.62 1.11 -7.96
C ARG A 93 -8.83 1.38 -7.05
N VAL A 94 -10.05 1.16 -7.55
CA VAL A 94 -11.29 1.37 -6.78
C VAL A 94 -11.39 0.41 -5.60
N THR A 95 -11.01 -0.85 -5.77
CA THR A 95 -11.05 -1.85 -4.69
C THR A 95 -10.03 -1.61 -3.58
N HIS A 96 -9.09 -0.68 -3.77
CA HIS A 96 -8.02 -0.37 -2.82
C HIS A 96 -8.06 1.07 -2.29
N VAL A 97 -9.22 1.75 -2.34
CA VAL A 97 -9.36 3.14 -1.86
C VAL A 97 -9.86 3.25 -0.42
N THR A 98 -10.31 2.17 0.18
CA THR A 98 -10.97 2.19 1.50
C THR A 98 -10.50 1.04 2.40
N ASP A 99 -10.74 1.18 3.67
CA ASP A 99 -10.69 0.12 4.68
C ASP A 99 -12.05 0.03 5.40
N ALA A 100 -12.09 -0.40 6.66
CA ALA A 100 -13.31 -0.48 7.44
C ALA A 100 -13.82 0.88 7.99
N THR A 101 -13.16 1.99 7.66
CA THR A 101 -13.52 3.34 8.14
C THR A 101 -14.52 4.08 7.24
N ASP A 102 -14.91 3.58 6.11
CA ASP A 102 -15.67 4.30 5.05
C ASP A 102 -14.95 5.50 4.42
N TRP A 103 -13.76 5.83 4.85
CA TRP A 103 -12.98 6.92 4.27
C TRP A 103 -12.50 6.57 2.87
N ARG A 104 -12.58 7.55 1.98
CA ARG A 104 -12.06 7.50 0.62
C ARG A 104 -11.48 8.86 0.31
N VAL A 105 -10.16 8.93 0.19
CA VAL A 105 -9.46 10.21 -0.02
C VAL A 105 -8.97 10.31 -1.45
N GLU A 106 -8.20 9.32 -1.91
CA GLU A 106 -7.61 9.33 -3.24
C GLU A 106 -7.54 7.92 -3.83
N TYR A 107 -7.40 7.83 -5.14
CA TYR A 107 -7.14 6.55 -5.83
C TYR A 107 -5.64 6.29 -5.86
N PRO A 108 -5.18 5.06 -5.55
CA PRO A 108 -3.76 4.75 -5.68
C PRO A 108 -3.32 4.86 -7.14
N PHE A 109 -2.05 5.26 -7.35
CA PHE A 109 -1.45 5.30 -8.68
C PHE A 109 -1.36 3.91 -9.30
N VAL A 110 -0.93 2.94 -8.50
CA VAL A 110 -0.74 1.54 -8.89
C VAL A 110 -1.07 0.62 -7.74
N VAL A 111 -1.57 -0.58 -8.05
CA VAL A 111 -1.74 -1.68 -7.10
C VAL A 111 -0.83 -2.82 -7.54
N LEU A 112 -0.03 -3.32 -6.60
CA LEU A 112 0.94 -4.39 -6.79
C LEU A 112 0.50 -5.63 -6.02
N HIS A 113 0.51 -6.78 -6.68
CA HIS A 113 0.13 -8.07 -6.09
C HIS A 113 1.30 -9.06 -6.22
N PRO A 114 2.37 -8.92 -5.41
CA PRO A 114 3.52 -9.81 -5.48
C PRO A 114 3.11 -11.27 -5.29
N ASP A 115 3.73 -12.17 -6.07
CA ASP A 115 3.44 -13.60 -6.00
C ASP A 115 4.13 -14.28 -4.80
N ASN A 116 5.26 -13.71 -4.37
CA ASN A 116 6.04 -14.20 -3.25
C ASN A 116 6.77 -13.03 -2.56
N GLU A 117 7.32 -13.29 -1.39
CA GLU A 117 7.97 -12.28 -0.57
C GLU A 117 9.30 -11.75 -1.16
N ASP A 118 10.02 -12.55 -1.94
CA ASP A 118 11.31 -12.14 -2.53
C ASP A 118 11.15 -11.00 -3.54
N GLU A 119 9.94 -10.76 -4.02
CA GLU A 119 9.62 -9.63 -4.90
C GLU A 119 9.54 -8.30 -4.15
N ILE A 120 9.25 -8.32 -2.83
CA ILE A 120 8.94 -7.12 -2.03
C ILE A 120 10.11 -6.12 -1.99
N PRO A 121 11.38 -6.52 -1.70
CA PRO A 121 12.48 -5.57 -1.64
C PRO A 121 12.67 -4.79 -2.93
N GLY A 122 12.60 -5.48 -4.06
CA GLY A 122 12.71 -4.86 -5.39
C GLY A 122 11.56 -3.91 -5.70
N LEU A 123 10.34 -4.27 -5.33
CA LEU A 123 9.15 -3.43 -5.49
C LEU A 123 9.24 -2.18 -4.61
N VAL A 124 9.68 -2.31 -3.35
CA VAL A 124 9.86 -1.18 -2.43
C VAL A 124 10.89 -0.19 -3.00
N ARG A 125 12.09 -0.65 -3.36
CA ARG A 125 13.12 0.21 -3.98
C ARG A 125 12.61 0.90 -5.23
N SER A 126 11.90 0.17 -6.08
CA SER A 126 11.33 0.73 -7.32
C SER A 126 10.27 1.80 -7.05
N CYS A 127 9.40 1.61 -6.05
CA CYS A 127 8.43 2.61 -5.65
C CYS A 127 9.09 3.89 -5.14
N ILE A 128 10.16 3.75 -4.33
CA ILE A 128 10.95 4.89 -3.83
C ILE A 128 11.62 5.64 -5.00
N GLU A 129 12.26 4.92 -5.93
CA GLU A 129 12.87 5.53 -7.14
C GLU A 129 11.84 6.30 -7.98
N LEU A 130 10.60 5.83 -8.00
CA LEU A 130 9.50 6.45 -8.73
C LEU A 130 8.83 7.61 -7.95
N GLY A 131 9.23 7.87 -6.71
CA GLY A 131 8.63 8.89 -5.84
C GLY A 131 7.21 8.53 -5.40
N LEU A 132 6.90 7.24 -5.28
CA LEU A 132 5.59 6.75 -4.86
C LEU A 132 5.53 6.53 -3.34
N THR A 133 4.45 6.96 -2.71
CA THR A 133 4.14 6.62 -1.32
C THR A 133 3.71 5.16 -1.23
N ILE A 134 4.38 4.37 -0.40
CA ILE A 134 4.10 2.93 -0.28
C ILE A 134 3.05 2.69 0.80
N ILE A 135 2.05 1.89 0.46
CA ILE A 135 0.98 1.47 1.37
C ILE A 135 0.92 -0.06 1.35
N PRO A 136 1.45 -0.75 2.38
CA PRO A 136 1.24 -2.19 2.51
C PRO A 136 -0.22 -2.47 2.90
N ARG A 137 -0.83 -3.47 2.27
CA ARG A 137 -2.24 -3.80 2.47
C ARG A 137 -2.45 -5.31 2.57
N GLY A 138 -3.04 -5.77 3.66
CA GLY A 138 -3.63 -7.10 3.81
C GLY A 138 -5.15 -7.04 3.61
N GLY A 139 -5.93 -7.59 4.53
CA GLY A 139 -7.39 -7.63 4.46
C GLY A 139 -8.12 -6.29 4.63
N ALA A 140 -7.42 -5.21 4.90
CA ALA A 140 -7.98 -3.86 5.08
C ALA A 140 -9.12 -3.75 6.11
N THR A 141 -9.03 -4.51 7.16
CA THR A 141 -10.03 -4.58 8.25
C THR A 141 -9.79 -3.58 9.38
N GLY A 142 -8.74 -2.74 9.25
CA GLY A 142 -8.39 -1.72 10.24
C GLY A 142 -9.36 -0.54 10.27
N TYR A 143 -9.39 0.15 11.43
CA TYR A 143 -10.24 1.33 11.67
C TYR A 143 -9.45 2.63 11.79
N THR A 144 -8.19 2.65 11.31
CA THR A 144 -7.30 3.81 11.46
C THR A 144 -7.02 4.56 10.17
N GLY A 145 -7.56 4.09 9.04
CA GLY A 145 -7.25 4.66 7.73
C GLY A 145 -5.84 4.33 7.21
N GLY A 146 -5.12 3.40 7.86
CA GLY A 146 -3.72 3.12 7.58
C GLY A 146 -3.43 2.54 6.18
N VAL A 147 -4.46 2.08 5.47
CA VAL A 147 -4.32 1.54 4.09
C VAL A 147 -5.03 2.40 3.04
N ILE A 148 -5.47 3.59 3.43
CA ILE A 148 -6.16 4.51 2.52
C ILE A 148 -5.14 5.41 1.81
N PRO A 149 -5.11 5.44 0.47
CA PRO A 149 -4.28 6.37 -0.27
C PRO A 149 -4.67 7.83 0.02
N LEU A 150 -3.69 8.65 0.40
CA LEU A 150 -3.88 10.07 0.67
C LEU A 150 -3.40 10.96 -0.49
N THR A 151 -2.71 10.38 -1.46
CA THR A 151 -2.18 11.07 -2.63
C THR A 151 -2.37 10.25 -3.91
N PRO A 152 -2.48 10.89 -5.09
CA PRO A 152 -2.57 10.19 -6.37
C PRO A 152 -1.26 9.48 -6.75
N HIS A 153 -0.17 9.65 -5.97
CA HIS A 153 1.12 9.00 -6.16
C HIS A 153 1.35 7.86 -5.16
N ALA A 154 0.30 7.19 -4.71
CA ALA A 154 0.41 6.06 -3.81
C ALA A 154 0.52 4.73 -4.57
N ALA A 155 1.43 3.86 -4.14
CA ALA A 155 1.54 2.47 -4.55
C ALA A 155 1.01 1.57 -3.43
N VAL A 156 -0.05 0.83 -3.68
CA VAL A 156 -0.54 -0.18 -2.74
C VAL A 156 0.17 -1.50 -3.04
N ILE A 157 0.86 -2.07 -2.07
CA ILE A 157 1.42 -3.43 -2.13
C ILE A 157 0.46 -4.35 -1.38
N ASN A 158 -0.35 -5.08 -2.12
CA ASN A 158 -1.31 -6.03 -1.56
C ASN A 158 -0.64 -7.37 -1.31
N THR A 159 -0.68 -7.83 -0.06
CA THR A 159 0.00 -9.05 0.40
C THR A 159 -0.85 -10.31 0.29
N GLU A 160 -2.03 -10.27 -0.33
CA GLU A 160 -3.00 -11.38 -0.35
C GLU A 160 -2.45 -12.71 -0.86
N LYS A 161 -1.43 -12.68 -1.75
CA LYS A 161 -0.79 -13.89 -2.28
C LYS A 161 0.32 -14.46 -1.40
N LEU A 162 0.73 -13.74 -0.37
CA LEU A 162 1.75 -14.20 0.58
C LEU A 162 1.10 -15.11 1.63
N GLU A 163 0.58 -16.26 1.19
CA GLU A 163 -0.31 -17.12 1.98
C GLU A 163 0.33 -18.45 2.42
N THR A 164 1.66 -18.51 2.45
CA THR A 164 2.39 -19.67 2.99
C THR A 164 2.07 -19.84 4.46
N LEU A 165 1.70 -21.04 4.87
CA LEU A 165 1.39 -21.39 6.25
C LEU A 165 1.97 -22.79 6.54
N SER A 166 2.83 -22.88 7.57
CA SER A 166 3.34 -24.17 8.01
C SER A 166 2.34 -24.89 8.93
N GLU A 167 2.56 -26.18 9.15
CA GLU A 167 1.99 -26.86 10.31
C GLU A 167 2.62 -26.30 11.60
N VAL A 168 2.02 -26.62 12.75
CA VAL A 168 2.58 -26.26 14.06
C VAL A 168 3.80 -27.13 14.35
N GLU A 169 4.93 -26.49 14.61
CA GLU A 169 6.20 -27.14 14.91
C GLU A 169 6.71 -26.72 16.28
N TRP A 170 7.40 -27.63 16.97
CA TRP A 170 8.07 -27.34 18.23
C TRP A 170 9.46 -26.78 17.95
N VAL A 171 9.64 -25.48 18.18
CA VAL A 171 10.86 -24.75 17.85
C VAL A 171 11.59 -24.31 19.11
N ALA A 172 12.91 -24.53 19.15
CA ALA A 172 13.77 -24.00 20.19
C ALA A 172 13.94 -22.48 19.97
N LEU A 173 13.36 -21.68 20.85
CA LEU A 173 13.52 -20.22 20.79
C LEU A 173 14.75 -19.80 21.57
N PRO A 174 15.51 -18.78 21.11
CA PRO A 174 16.69 -18.29 21.80
C PRO A 174 16.38 -17.82 23.23
N GLY A 175 17.11 -18.37 24.21
CA GLY A 175 16.94 -18.02 25.63
C GLY A 175 15.67 -18.57 26.28
N VAL A 176 15.02 -19.55 25.67
CA VAL A 176 13.88 -20.28 26.24
C VAL A 176 14.28 -21.74 26.45
N ASP A 177 14.07 -22.28 27.67
CA ASP A 177 14.59 -23.57 28.09
C ASP A 177 13.98 -24.77 27.32
N ALA A 178 12.72 -24.67 26.91
CA ALA A 178 12.01 -25.74 26.23
C ALA A 178 11.49 -25.30 24.87
N PRO A 179 11.40 -26.24 23.88
CA PRO A 179 10.76 -25.93 22.61
C PRO A 179 9.33 -25.42 22.78
N VAL A 180 8.91 -24.49 21.91
CA VAL A 180 7.61 -23.84 21.96
C VAL A 180 6.85 -24.17 20.67
N PRO A 181 5.54 -24.49 20.74
CA PRO A 181 4.75 -24.71 19.54
C PRO A 181 4.60 -23.37 18.78
N THR A 182 5.06 -23.35 17.55
CA THR A 182 5.07 -22.19 16.68
C THR A 182 4.50 -22.53 15.31
N VAL A 183 4.05 -21.52 14.58
CA VAL A 183 3.65 -21.63 13.19
C VAL A 183 4.33 -20.51 12.38
N LEU A 184 4.87 -20.84 11.22
CA LEU A 184 5.38 -19.87 10.27
C LEU A 184 4.25 -19.46 9.33
N SER A 185 4.02 -18.14 9.21
CA SER A 185 2.93 -17.59 8.42
C SER A 185 3.39 -16.45 7.54
N GLY A 186 3.00 -16.48 6.28
CA GLY A 186 3.12 -15.35 5.37
C GLY A 186 2.18 -14.20 5.76
N ALA A 187 2.52 -12.99 5.31
CA ALA A 187 1.79 -11.77 5.68
C ALA A 187 0.34 -11.72 5.17
N GLY A 188 0.02 -12.44 4.09
CA GLY A 188 -1.31 -12.51 3.49
C GLY A 188 -2.22 -13.59 4.06
N VAL A 189 -1.71 -14.47 4.93
CA VAL A 189 -2.51 -15.53 5.54
C VAL A 189 -3.64 -14.94 6.38
N VAL A 190 -4.86 -15.40 6.12
CA VAL A 190 -6.04 -14.99 6.91
C VAL A 190 -5.91 -15.55 8.33
N THR A 191 -6.15 -14.72 9.33
CA THR A 191 -5.98 -15.02 10.75
C THR A 191 -6.69 -16.29 11.17
N ARG A 192 -7.90 -16.53 10.67
CA ARG A 192 -8.67 -17.76 10.92
C ARG A 192 -7.90 -19.03 10.56
N ARG A 193 -7.15 -19.04 9.45
CA ARG A 193 -6.37 -20.21 9.02
C ARG A 193 -5.26 -20.57 10.01
N VAL A 194 -4.64 -19.56 10.65
CA VAL A 194 -3.65 -19.80 11.72
C VAL A 194 -4.31 -20.39 12.96
N ALA A 195 -5.48 -19.87 13.35
CA ALA A 195 -6.24 -20.39 14.47
C ALA A 195 -6.64 -21.86 14.24
N GLU A 196 -7.10 -22.21 13.04
CA GLU A 196 -7.44 -23.58 12.67
C GLU A 196 -6.23 -24.52 12.65
N ALA A 197 -5.05 -24.05 12.21
CA ALA A 197 -3.82 -24.82 12.27
C ALA A 197 -3.41 -25.13 13.73
N ALA A 198 -3.51 -24.13 14.62
CA ALA A 198 -3.26 -24.31 16.04
C ALA A 198 -4.26 -25.31 16.68
N GLU A 199 -5.55 -25.18 16.37
CA GLU A 199 -6.60 -26.05 16.90
C GLU A 199 -6.40 -27.52 16.48
N ARG A 200 -6.05 -27.78 15.21
CA ARG A 200 -5.73 -29.13 14.73
C ARG A 200 -4.55 -29.77 15.50
N ALA A 201 -3.61 -28.92 15.95
CA ALA A 201 -2.47 -29.37 16.76
C ALA A 201 -2.75 -29.39 18.26
N GLY A 202 -3.99 -29.17 18.72
CA GLY A 202 -4.37 -29.13 20.12
C GLY A 202 -3.95 -27.86 20.88
N HIS A 203 -3.66 -26.78 20.16
CA HIS A 203 -3.25 -25.52 20.71
C HIS A 203 -4.27 -24.38 20.43
N VAL A 204 -4.10 -23.26 21.10
CA VAL A 204 -4.93 -22.06 20.92
C VAL A 204 -4.07 -20.95 20.34
N PHE A 205 -4.48 -20.41 19.20
CA PHE A 205 -3.91 -19.17 18.68
C PHE A 205 -4.50 -17.98 19.44
N ALA A 206 -3.64 -17.15 20.03
CA ALA A 206 -4.04 -16.11 20.96
C ALA A 206 -4.66 -14.88 20.28
N VAL A 207 -4.24 -14.56 19.06
CA VAL A 207 -4.68 -13.35 18.32
C VAL A 207 -6.00 -13.64 17.63
N ASP A 208 -7.10 -13.12 18.18
CA ASP A 208 -8.47 -13.38 17.70
C ASP A 208 -9.29 -12.11 17.50
N PRO A 209 -8.88 -11.19 16.61
CA PRO A 209 -9.66 -10.00 16.32
C PRO A 209 -11.06 -10.38 15.80
N THR A 210 -12.04 -9.50 15.98
CA THR A 210 -13.40 -9.72 15.44
C THR A 210 -13.41 -9.91 13.93
N SER A 211 -12.40 -9.39 13.25
CA SER A 211 -12.15 -9.52 11.81
C SER A 211 -11.33 -10.75 11.42
N ALA A 212 -11.18 -11.77 12.29
CA ALA A 212 -10.30 -12.92 12.04
C ALA A 212 -10.57 -13.65 10.71
N ASP A 213 -11.79 -13.61 10.21
CA ASP A 213 -12.19 -14.24 8.94
C ASP A 213 -11.73 -13.44 7.69
N ALA A 214 -11.23 -12.21 7.88
CA ALA A 214 -10.82 -11.32 6.79
C ALA A 214 -9.47 -10.64 7.05
N SER A 215 -9.04 -10.47 8.30
CA SER A 215 -7.74 -9.88 8.63
C SER A 215 -6.60 -10.83 8.28
N CYS A 216 -5.46 -10.26 7.91
CA CYS A 216 -4.25 -11.02 7.58
C CYS A 216 -3.18 -10.86 8.65
N VAL A 217 -2.32 -11.88 8.79
CA VAL A 217 -1.27 -11.95 9.82
C VAL A 217 -0.33 -10.74 9.77
N GLY A 218 0.12 -10.32 8.58
CA GLY A 218 0.97 -9.13 8.44
C GLY A 218 0.32 -7.87 8.99
N GLY A 219 -0.98 -7.67 8.73
CA GLY A 219 -1.75 -6.56 9.30
C GLY A 219 -1.94 -6.68 10.80
N ASN A 220 -2.16 -7.89 11.32
CA ASN A 220 -2.27 -8.12 12.76
C ASN A 220 -0.98 -7.76 13.49
N ILE A 221 0.17 -8.09 12.91
CA ILE A 221 1.49 -7.75 13.47
C ILE A 221 1.70 -6.23 13.40
N ALA A 222 1.51 -5.63 12.23
CA ALA A 222 1.73 -4.20 12.01
C ALA A 222 0.88 -3.30 12.94
N MET A 223 -0.36 -3.73 13.23
CA MET A 223 -1.30 -2.99 14.07
C MET A 223 -1.39 -3.51 15.50
N ASN A 224 -0.53 -4.46 15.87
CA ASN A 224 -0.55 -5.14 17.16
C ASN A 224 -1.96 -5.64 17.55
N ALA A 225 -2.59 -6.39 16.66
CA ALA A 225 -3.94 -6.85 16.85
C ALA A 225 -4.09 -7.72 18.10
N GLY A 226 -5.22 -7.55 18.78
CA GLY A 226 -5.63 -8.40 19.91
C GLY A 226 -6.94 -9.11 19.58
N GLY A 227 -7.82 -9.17 20.56
CA GLY A 227 -9.14 -9.79 20.48
C GLY A 227 -9.62 -10.13 21.89
N LYS A 228 -10.64 -10.97 21.99
CA LYS A 228 -11.18 -11.40 23.30
C LYS A 228 -10.15 -12.18 24.12
N LYS A 229 -9.34 -12.99 23.46
CA LYS A 229 -8.31 -13.80 24.09
C LYS A 229 -7.10 -13.00 24.60
N ALA A 230 -6.94 -11.75 24.13
CA ALA A 230 -5.83 -10.90 24.52
C ALA A 230 -5.81 -10.57 26.03
N VAL A 231 -6.95 -10.68 26.71
CA VAL A 231 -7.03 -10.53 28.17
C VAL A 231 -6.13 -11.55 28.87
N LEU A 232 -6.09 -12.80 28.39
CA LEU A 232 -5.27 -13.88 28.95
C LEU A 232 -3.89 -13.97 28.31
N TRP A 233 -3.82 -13.93 26.98
CA TRP A 233 -2.61 -14.31 26.22
C TRP A 233 -1.95 -13.14 25.49
N GLY A 234 -2.43 -11.91 25.69
CA GLY A 234 -1.84 -10.73 25.08
C GLY A 234 -2.25 -10.54 23.61
N THR A 235 -1.55 -9.64 22.95
CA THR A 235 -1.76 -9.21 21.57
C THR A 235 -0.76 -9.87 20.61
N ALA A 236 -0.69 -9.42 19.37
CA ALA A 236 0.22 -9.97 18.37
C ALA A 236 1.69 -9.91 18.83
N VAL A 237 2.16 -8.78 19.39
CA VAL A 237 3.54 -8.64 19.87
C VAL A 237 3.90 -9.60 20.99
N ASP A 238 2.93 -9.95 21.83
CA ASP A 238 3.14 -10.87 22.95
C ASP A 238 3.37 -12.32 22.48
N ASN A 239 2.83 -12.66 21.31
CA ASN A 239 2.85 -14.00 20.73
C ASN A 239 3.82 -14.13 19.55
N LEU A 240 4.61 -13.09 19.27
CA LEU A 240 5.52 -13.03 18.13
C LEU A 240 6.95 -13.39 18.59
N ALA A 241 7.48 -14.50 18.06
CA ALA A 241 8.84 -14.95 18.36
C ALA A 241 9.86 -14.43 17.35
N TRP A 242 9.50 -14.45 16.09
CA TRP A 242 10.33 -14.00 14.98
C TRP A 242 9.47 -13.43 13.86
N TRP A 243 10.00 -12.42 13.15
CA TRP A 243 9.41 -11.93 11.90
C TRP A 243 10.46 -11.32 11.00
N ARG A 244 10.13 -11.17 9.74
CA ARG A 244 10.91 -10.38 8.82
C ARG A 244 10.06 -9.32 8.13
N MET A 245 10.67 -8.21 7.80
CA MET A 245 10.05 -7.09 7.13
C MET A 245 11.05 -6.46 6.15
N VAL A 246 10.53 -5.71 5.19
CA VAL A 246 11.36 -4.89 4.31
C VAL A 246 11.38 -3.48 4.88
N ASP A 247 12.59 -2.94 5.07
CA ASP A 247 12.79 -1.58 5.55
C ASP A 247 12.47 -0.52 4.47
N PRO A 248 12.43 0.78 4.82
CA PRO A 248 12.21 1.84 3.84
C PRO A 248 13.30 1.96 2.76
N GLU A 249 14.44 1.30 2.90
CA GLU A 249 15.52 1.26 1.92
C GLU A 249 15.42 0.03 0.99
N GLY A 250 14.43 -0.83 1.24
CA GLY A 250 14.20 -2.05 0.48
C GLY A 250 15.14 -3.20 0.88
N ASN A 251 15.64 -3.22 2.12
CA ASN A 251 16.43 -4.33 2.64
C ASN A 251 15.57 -5.23 3.52
N TRP A 252 15.92 -6.50 3.59
CA TRP A 252 15.34 -7.41 4.58
C TRP A 252 15.87 -7.10 5.98
N LEU A 253 14.96 -6.95 6.92
CA LEU A 253 15.22 -6.89 8.35
C LEU A 253 14.54 -8.09 9.00
N GLU A 254 15.34 -8.96 9.59
CA GLU A 254 14.87 -10.04 10.46
C GLU A 254 14.94 -9.59 11.91
N VAL A 255 13.89 -9.88 12.65
CA VAL A 255 13.75 -9.54 14.06
C VAL A 255 13.41 -10.81 14.84
N GLU A 256 14.24 -11.15 15.80
CA GLU A 256 14.08 -12.34 16.64
C GLU A 256 14.03 -11.94 18.11
N ARG A 257 13.01 -12.39 18.82
CA ARG A 257 12.88 -12.13 20.25
C ARG A 257 13.73 -13.11 21.05
N ILE A 258 14.59 -12.56 21.91
CA ILE A 258 15.49 -13.31 22.78
C ILE A 258 14.85 -13.42 24.18
N GLY A 259 14.86 -14.61 24.77
CA GLY A 259 14.31 -14.83 26.11
C GLY A 259 12.81 -14.54 26.18
N HIS A 260 12.05 -15.05 25.20
CA HIS A 260 10.59 -14.87 25.17
C HIS A 260 9.98 -15.36 26.48
N ASN A 261 9.27 -14.48 27.21
CA ASN A 261 8.66 -14.82 28.49
C ASN A 261 7.40 -15.69 28.40
N LEU A 262 6.98 -16.08 27.18
CA LEU A 262 5.76 -16.87 26.88
C LEU A 262 4.48 -16.26 27.50
N GLY A 263 4.48 -14.97 27.73
CA GLY A 263 3.42 -14.17 28.30
C GLY A 263 3.40 -12.76 27.72
N LYS A 264 2.67 -11.87 28.38
CA LYS A 264 2.58 -10.46 27.93
C LYS A 264 3.92 -9.77 28.05
N ILE A 265 4.29 -9.02 27.02
CA ILE A 265 5.61 -8.38 26.94
C ILE A 265 5.86 -7.42 28.11
N HIS A 266 4.82 -6.73 28.61
CA HIS A 266 4.92 -5.80 29.72
C HIS A 266 5.04 -6.45 31.11
N ASP A 267 4.87 -7.77 31.22
CA ASP A 267 5.14 -8.52 32.45
C ASP A 267 6.65 -8.77 32.64
N ALA A 268 7.44 -8.57 31.57
CA ALA A 268 8.89 -8.62 31.64
C ALA A 268 9.46 -7.22 31.85
N ARG A 269 10.57 -7.11 32.64
CA ARG A 269 11.27 -5.83 32.84
C ARG A 269 11.90 -5.30 31.57
N GLU A 270 12.31 -6.21 30.68
CA GLU A 270 13.06 -5.95 29.48
C GLU A 270 12.62 -6.94 28.40
N ALA A 271 12.50 -6.47 27.17
CA ALA A 271 12.31 -7.30 25.99
C ALA A 271 13.48 -7.07 25.05
N VAL A 272 14.20 -8.13 24.73
CA VAL A 272 15.40 -8.08 23.90
C VAL A 272 15.07 -8.64 22.51
N PHE A 273 15.50 -7.92 21.47
CA PHE A 273 15.34 -8.32 20.08
C PHE A 273 16.67 -8.29 19.37
N ASN A 274 16.97 -9.38 18.67
CA ASN A 274 18.10 -9.45 17.74
C ASN A 274 17.66 -8.96 16.36
N LEU A 275 18.39 -8.01 15.78
CA LEU A 275 18.09 -7.42 14.49
C LEU A 275 19.17 -7.82 13.48
N THR A 276 18.78 -8.49 12.40
CA THR A 276 19.69 -8.93 11.35
C THR A 276 19.23 -8.37 10.01
N TYR A 277 20.09 -7.57 9.36
CA TYR A 277 19.89 -7.14 7.99
C TYR A 277 20.44 -8.21 7.03
N LYS A 278 19.59 -8.61 6.09
CA LYS A 278 20.01 -9.51 5.00
C LYS A 278 19.97 -8.74 3.69
N ASP A 279 21.03 -8.07 3.37
CA ASP A 279 21.50 -7.83 2.01
C ASP A 279 22.96 -7.41 2.09
N GLY A 280 23.73 -8.06 1.35
CA GLY A 280 25.13 -8.11 0.99
C GLY A 280 26.12 -7.07 1.51
N GLU A 281 25.73 -5.98 2.16
CA GLU A 281 26.67 -4.94 2.63
C GLU A 281 26.43 -4.43 4.07
N ARG A 282 25.35 -4.86 4.73
CA ARG A 282 25.09 -4.48 6.13
C ARG A 282 24.91 -5.68 7.04
N SER A 283 25.96 -6.45 7.18
CA SER A 283 26.17 -7.20 8.42
C SER A 283 26.49 -6.17 9.49
N ALA A 284 25.52 -5.73 10.23
CA ALA A 284 25.77 -4.92 11.40
C ALA A 284 24.89 -5.44 12.52
N ASP A 285 25.50 -6.12 13.47
CA ASP A 285 25.09 -6.15 14.85
C ASP A 285 24.73 -4.73 15.30
N LYS A 286 23.49 -4.33 15.15
CA LYS A 286 22.90 -3.17 15.79
C LYS A 286 21.72 -3.65 16.61
N ALA A 287 22.05 -4.47 17.57
CA ALA A 287 21.20 -4.69 18.73
C ALA A 287 21.64 -3.66 19.79
N LYS A 288 20.81 -2.74 20.11
CA LYS A 288 20.57 -2.26 21.50
C LYS A 288 19.51 -1.22 21.50
#